data_90b4950b050405e9eb35addc3118e077
#
_entry.id   90b4950b050405e9eb35addc3118e077
#
_cell.length_a   1.000
_cell.length_b   1.000
_cell.length_c   1.000
_cell.angle_alpha   90.00
_cell.angle_beta   90.00
_cell.angle_gamma   90.00
#
_symmetry.space_group_name_H-M   'P 1'
#
loop_
_entity.id
_entity.type
_entity.pdbx_description
1 polymer ?
#
loop_
_entity_poly.entity_id
_entity_poly.type
_entity_poly.pdbx_seq_one_letter_code
_entity_poly.pdbx_strand_id
1 'polypeptide(L)'
;MVCIAAFIILGLIGIFVAIISIFKRDFGRAYWKALKKAWGCVGKKIRLQKCDTNFKDDVKNTLLKKVILKKPNWVKPLSAIIEVFSIIIVIVFIWAILTSVKSLLALWTLGTCNVTKPSACSLGSEVCSLGNEDDDANILEQTGRWFTEWGDIFAAIPDRLKNWDAKEYFVEPTVIVNARVLDESKAAPKDDAPYALDLLDPGCSACMMSFRNQLESGFFESHQVAILLYPIQLDDGGYKFANSDLISRYFYATALLDQGETPENQKHFDSKLIHKIFTGKTESGQLTQSYLASLSYDEAKAELKNFLKEFGATNEDLKEISRLEKSDEVKEILAKVKDAAENKIKITGIPTLIYNGKKHLGLYEN
;
A
#
# COMPACT_ATOMS: atom_id res chain seq x y z
N MET A 1 36.09 -13.04 6.81
CA MET A 1 35.21 -12.39 5.82
C MET A 1 35.32 -13.00 4.42
N VAL A 2 36.53 -13.27 3.87
CA VAL A 2 36.70 -13.85 2.51
C VAL A 2 35.88 -15.13 2.27
N CYS A 3 35.78 -16.04 3.25
CA CYS A 3 35.00 -17.29 3.11
C CYS A 3 33.49 -17.01 2.99
N ILE A 4 32.98 -16.03 3.75
CA ILE A 4 31.57 -15.64 3.71
C ILE A 4 31.26 -14.96 2.37
N ALA A 5 32.10 -14.04 1.92
CA ALA A 5 31.96 -13.40 0.62
C ALA A 5 32.00 -14.43 -0.53
N ALA A 6 32.93 -15.39 -0.47
CA ALA A 6 33.00 -16.47 -1.46
C ALA A 6 31.73 -17.33 -1.46
N PHE A 7 31.17 -17.63 -0.28
CA PHE A 7 29.91 -18.36 -0.17
C PHE A 7 28.73 -17.58 -0.78
N ILE A 8 28.65 -16.27 -0.51
CA ILE A 8 27.59 -15.40 -1.07
C ILE A 8 27.67 -15.39 -2.61
N ILE A 9 28.87 -15.14 -3.15
CA ILE A 9 29.10 -15.11 -4.60
C ILE A 9 28.76 -16.46 -5.23
N LEU A 10 29.24 -17.55 -4.64
CA LEU A 10 28.93 -18.89 -5.11
C LEU A 10 27.43 -19.19 -5.00
N GLY A 11 26.75 -18.76 -3.93
CA GLY A 11 25.31 -18.92 -3.76
C GLY A 11 24.52 -18.19 -4.83
N LEU A 12 24.84 -16.92 -5.12
CA LEU A 12 24.18 -16.13 -6.15
C LEU A 12 24.36 -16.71 -7.57
N ILE A 13 25.56 -17.27 -7.85
CA ILE A 13 25.84 -17.92 -9.13
C ILE A 13 25.20 -19.33 -9.20
N GLY A 14 24.78 -19.89 -8.05
CA GLY A 14 24.36 -21.29 -7.94
C GLY A 14 23.22 -21.67 -8.88
N ILE A 15 22.25 -20.77 -9.09
CA ILE A 15 21.12 -21.01 -10.01
C ILE A 15 21.63 -21.17 -11.44
N PHE A 16 22.52 -20.27 -11.89
CA PHE A 16 23.11 -20.33 -13.23
C PHE A 16 23.97 -21.59 -13.42
N VAL A 17 24.74 -21.95 -12.39
CA VAL A 17 25.56 -23.17 -12.41
C VAL A 17 24.71 -24.43 -12.38
N ALA A 18 23.60 -24.45 -11.66
CA ALA A 18 22.67 -25.56 -11.69
C ALA A 18 22.15 -25.82 -13.12
N ILE A 19 21.78 -24.77 -13.82
CA ILE A 19 21.35 -24.86 -15.24
C ILE A 19 22.50 -25.36 -16.13
N ILE A 20 23.69 -24.80 -15.99
CA ILE A 20 24.87 -25.20 -16.80
C ILE A 20 25.31 -26.62 -16.47
N SER A 21 25.18 -27.08 -15.23
CA SER A 21 25.58 -28.43 -14.81
C SER A 21 24.74 -29.54 -15.44
N ILE A 22 23.54 -29.20 -15.93
CA ILE A 22 22.73 -30.13 -16.73
C ILE A 22 23.46 -30.48 -18.04
N PHE A 23 24.18 -29.50 -18.64
CA PHE A 23 24.89 -29.67 -19.89
C PHE A 23 26.37 -30.04 -19.73
N LYS A 24 27.02 -29.62 -18.62
CA LYS A 24 28.46 -29.87 -18.34
C LYS A 24 28.66 -30.39 -16.91
N ARG A 25 28.54 -31.70 -16.74
CA ARG A 25 28.54 -32.43 -15.45
C ARG A 25 29.83 -32.24 -14.63
N ASP A 26 30.96 -32.09 -15.28
CA ASP A 26 32.26 -31.90 -14.58
C ASP A 26 32.41 -30.51 -13.97
N PHE A 27 31.91 -29.48 -14.64
CA PHE A 27 31.88 -28.13 -14.12
C PHE A 27 30.98 -28.02 -12.89
N GLY A 28 29.82 -28.65 -12.92
CA GLY A 28 28.92 -28.72 -11.79
C GLY A 28 29.55 -29.37 -10.56
N ARG A 29 30.27 -30.50 -10.73
CA ARG A 29 30.94 -31.21 -9.62
C ARG A 29 32.02 -30.34 -8.94
N ALA A 30 32.83 -29.62 -9.69
CA ALA A 30 33.85 -28.72 -9.14
C ALA A 30 33.21 -27.57 -8.34
N TYR A 31 32.15 -26.98 -8.89
CA TYR A 31 31.39 -25.92 -8.25
C TYR A 31 30.77 -26.38 -6.92
N TRP A 32 30.05 -27.50 -6.90
CA TRP A 32 29.40 -28.03 -5.69
C TRP A 32 30.42 -28.40 -4.60
N LYS A 33 31.63 -28.87 -4.97
CA LYS A 33 32.72 -29.07 -4.01
C LYS A 33 33.18 -27.76 -3.37
N ALA A 34 33.31 -26.68 -4.16
CA ALA A 34 33.69 -25.35 -3.66
C ALA A 34 32.60 -24.77 -2.74
N LEU A 35 31.35 -24.86 -3.14
CA LEU A 35 30.21 -24.39 -2.35
C LEU A 35 30.11 -25.14 -1.00
N LYS A 36 30.28 -26.47 -0.99
CA LYS A 36 30.27 -27.28 0.23
C LYS A 36 31.41 -26.91 1.20
N LYS A 37 32.61 -26.63 0.67
CA LYS A 37 33.74 -26.13 1.48
C LYS A 37 33.43 -24.75 2.07
N ALA A 38 32.87 -23.83 1.26
CA ALA A 38 32.48 -22.49 1.70
C ALA A 38 31.41 -22.56 2.80
N TRP A 39 30.39 -23.40 2.63
CA TRP A 39 29.34 -23.63 3.62
C TRP A 39 29.90 -24.14 4.95
N GLY A 40 30.80 -25.13 4.90
CA GLY A 40 31.47 -25.64 6.11
C GLY A 40 32.26 -24.57 6.87
N CYS A 41 32.91 -23.65 6.14
CA CYS A 41 33.61 -22.52 6.73
C CYS A 41 32.66 -21.49 7.37
N VAL A 42 31.53 -21.19 6.72
CA VAL A 42 30.49 -20.29 7.25
C VAL A 42 29.87 -20.89 8.52
N GLY A 43 29.52 -22.19 8.52
CA GLY A 43 28.95 -22.88 9.68
C GLY A 43 29.88 -22.88 10.90
N LYS A 44 31.20 -23.05 10.69
CA LYS A 44 32.21 -22.92 11.76
C LYS A 44 32.31 -21.47 12.27
N LYS A 45 32.23 -20.46 11.38
CA LYS A 45 32.22 -19.05 11.77
C LYS A 45 31.02 -18.64 12.57
N ILE A 46 29.82 -19.13 12.22
CA ILE A 46 28.59 -18.90 13.00
C ILE A 46 28.73 -19.48 14.41
N ARG A 47 29.40 -20.63 14.55
CA ARG A 47 29.68 -21.26 15.85
C ARG A 47 30.90 -20.68 16.58
N LEU A 48 31.42 -19.53 16.11
CA LEU A 48 32.64 -18.85 16.63
C LEU A 48 33.91 -19.73 16.62
N GLN A 49 33.92 -20.80 15.81
CA GLN A 49 35.08 -21.68 15.66
C GLN A 49 36.03 -21.18 14.58
N LYS A 50 37.32 -21.51 14.72
CA LYS A 50 38.31 -21.19 13.67
C LYS A 50 37.98 -22.01 12.42
N CYS A 51 37.83 -21.32 11.29
CA CYS A 51 37.72 -21.97 9.98
C CYS A 51 39.06 -22.59 9.61
N ASP A 52 39.05 -23.78 9.02
CA ASP A 52 40.28 -24.39 8.48
C ASP A 52 40.80 -23.44 7.41
N THR A 53 42.04 -22.99 7.63
CA THR A 53 42.66 -21.85 6.89
C THR A 53 42.84 -22.11 5.40
N ASN A 54 42.89 -23.37 4.99
CA ASN A 54 43.19 -23.78 3.61
C ASN A 54 42.16 -23.21 2.58
N PHE A 55 40.87 -23.07 2.91
CA PHE A 55 39.88 -22.55 1.95
C PHE A 55 40.08 -21.07 1.67
N LYS A 56 40.41 -20.26 2.69
CA LYS A 56 40.68 -18.82 2.52
C LYS A 56 41.92 -18.63 1.61
N ASP A 57 42.94 -19.42 1.85
CA ASP A 57 44.22 -19.35 1.10
C ASP A 57 44.03 -19.94 -0.30
N ASP A 58 43.25 -21.02 -0.46
CA ASP A 58 42.89 -21.57 -1.77
C ASP A 58 42.19 -20.54 -2.67
N VAL A 59 41.22 -19.79 -2.13
CA VAL A 59 40.50 -18.74 -2.85
C VAL A 59 41.43 -17.60 -3.23
N LYS A 60 42.24 -17.10 -2.26
CA LYS A 60 43.23 -16.06 -2.53
C LYS A 60 44.27 -16.49 -3.56
N ASN A 61 44.82 -17.68 -3.40
CA ASN A 61 45.82 -18.23 -4.32
C ASN A 61 45.25 -18.41 -5.73
N THR A 62 44.00 -18.85 -5.86
CA THR A 62 43.35 -19.00 -7.15
C THR A 62 43.16 -17.66 -7.85
N LEU A 63 42.74 -16.62 -7.13
CA LEU A 63 42.58 -15.25 -7.66
C LEU A 63 43.92 -14.59 -7.99
N LEU A 64 44.94 -14.83 -7.15
CA LEU A 64 46.24 -14.18 -7.28
C LEU A 64 47.22 -14.98 -8.13
N LYS A 65 46.92 -16.20 -8.58
CA LYS A 65 47.82 -17.11 -9.30
C LYS A 65 48.56 -16.44 -10.46
N LYS A 66 47.87 -15.66 -11.28
CA LYS A 66 48.48 -14.95 -12.41
C LYS A 66 49.38 -13.80 -11.97
N VAL A 67 49.07 -13.16 -10.84
CA VAL A 67 49.84 -12.02 -10.30
C VAL A 67 51.09 -12.48 -9.58
N ILE A 68 51.00 -13.60 -8.82
CA ILE A 68 52.14 -14.21 -8.15
C ILE A 68 53.24 -14.53 -9.16
N LEU A 69 52.88 -15.03 -10.35
CA LEU A 69 53.82 -15.41 -11.39
C LEU A 69 54.43 -14.23 -12.16
N LYS A 70 53.69 -13.10 -12.31
CA LYS A 70 54.12 -11.97 -13.14
C LYS A 70 54.66 -10.78 -12.33
N LYS A 71 54.11 -10.48 -11.14
CA LYS A 71 54.44 -9.31 -10.32
C LYS A 71 54.32 -9.62 -8.82
N PRO A 72 55.29 -10.29 -8.22
CA PRO A 72 55.21 -10.76 -6.81
C PRO A 72 55.03 -9.63 -5.79
N ASN A 73 55.56 -8.42 -6.08
CA ASN A 73 55.41 -7.25 -5.20
C ASN A 73 53.98 -6.75 -5.05
N TRP A 74 53.10 -7.10 -5.96
CA TRP A 74 51.68 -6.72 -5.93
C TRP A 74 50.78 -7.69 -5.16
N VAL A 75 51.32 -8.79 -4.71
CA VAL A 75 50.52 -9.84 -4.00
C VAL A 75 50.00 -9.34 -2.66
N LYS A 76 50.82 -8.64 -1.89
CA LYS A 76 50.41 -8.06 -0.58
C LYS A 76 49.30 -7.03 -0.71
N PRO A 77 49.40 -5.95 -1.51
CA PRO A 77 48.35 -4.98 -1.66
C PRO A 77 47.07 -5.57 -2.27
N LEU A 78 47.19 -6.48 -3.25
CA LEU A 78 46.04 -7.10 -3.87
C LEU A 78 45.28 -8.04 -2.88
N SER A 79 46.04 -8.75 -2.02
CA SER A 79 45.45 -9.56 -0.94
C SER A 79 44.64 -8.69 0.04
N ALA A 80 45.14 -7.49 0.39
CA ALA A 80 44.42 -6.55 1.25
C ALA A 80 43.14 -6.01 0.56
N ILE A 81 43.25 -5.68 -0.73
CA ILE A 81 42.08 -5.26 -1.54
C ILE A 81 41.02 -6.34 -1.56
N ILE A 82 41.35 -7.60 -1.78
CA ILE A 82 40.41 -8.75 -1.75
C ILE A 82 39.74 -8.85 -0.38
N GLU A 83 40.46 -8.60 0.72
CA GLU A 83 39.84 -8.63 2.07
C GLU A 83 38.83 -7.48 2.25
N VAL A 84 39.19 -6.26 1.85
CA VAL A 84 38.29 -5.10 1.92
C VAL A 84 37.05 -5.32 1.06
N PHE A 85 37.22 -5.74 -0.20
CA PHE A 85 36.06 -6.07 -1.05
C PHE A 85 35.19 -7.17 -0.48
N SER A 86 35.78 -8.18 0.15
CA SER A 86 35.02 -9.26 0.80
C SER A 86 34.19 -8.73 1.97
N ILE A 87 34.68 -7.75 2.74
CA ILE A 87 33.93 -7.11 3.82
C ILE A 87 32.76 -6.32 3.24
N ILE A 88 33.02 -5.51 2.22
CA ILE A 88 31.97 -4.70 1.55
C ILE A 88 30.86 -5.60 1.02
N ILE A 89 31.19 -6.69 0.32
CA ILE A 89 30.21 -7.65 -0.21
C ILE A 89 29.31 -8.22 0.92
N VAL A 90 29.94 -8.59 2.04
CA VAL A 90 29.18 -9.13 3.20
C VAL A 90 28.24 -8.08 3.78
N ILE A 91 28.70 -6.83 3.94
CA ILE A 91 27.88 -5.72 4.46
C ILE A 91 26.71 -5.46 3.52
N VAL A 92 26.95 -5.31 2.22
CA VAL A 92 25.91 -5.07 1.21
C VAL A 92 24.88 -6.22 1.20
N PHE A 93 25.35 -7.47 1.31
CA PHE A 93 24.44 -8.63 1.33
C PHE A 93 23.56 -8.67 2.59
N ILE A 94 24.16 -8.40 3.77
CA ILE A 94 23.38 -8.30 5.01
C ILE A 94 22.35 -7.18 4.89
N TRP A 95 22.74 -6.03 4.38
CA TRP A 95 21.85 -4.91 4.15
C TRP A 95 20.69 -5.29 3.22
N ALA A 96 20.99 -5.94 2.09
CA ALA A 96 19.96 -6.40 1.15
C ALA A 96 18.98 -7.40 1.78
N ILE A 97 19.48 -8.34 2.61
CA ILE A 97 18.62 -9.27 3.35
C ILE A 97 17.72 -8.51 4.33
N LEU A 98 18.28 -7.60 5.13
CA LEU A 98 17.51 -6.82 6.11
C LEU A 98 16.42 -5.98 5.43
N THR A 99 16.76 -5.34 4.30
CA THR A 99 15.79 -4.56 3.52
C THR A 99 14.70 -5.46 2.92
N SER A 100 15.07 -6.63 2.39
CA SER A 100 14.09 -7.59 1.85
C SER A 100 13.16 -8.12 2.93
N VAL A 101 13.69 -8.50 4.09
CA VAL A 101 12.90 -8.96 5.24
C VAL A 101 11.96 -7.85 5.73
N LYS A 102 12.47 -6.61 5.82
CA LYS A 102 11.67 -5.45 6.19
C LYS A 102 10.50 -5.24 5.23
N SER A 103 10.77 -5.24 3.91
CA SER A 103 9.72 -5.05 2.89
C SER A 103 8.68 -6.18 2.91
N LEU A 104 9.09 -7.43 3.13
CA LEU A 104 8.16 -8.56 3.26
C LEU A 104 7.31 -8.46 4.53
N LEU A 105 7.91 -8.06 5.66
CA LEU A 105 7.16 -7.84 6.90
C LEU A 105 6.20 -6.67 6.77
N ALA A 106 6.63 -5.56 6.16
CA ALA A 106 5.76 -4.41 5.90
C ALA A 106 4.59 -4.78 4.98
N LEU A 107 4.85 -5.55 3.92
CA LEU A 107 3.78 -6.05 3.04
C LEU A 107 2.79 -6.92 3.81
N TRP A 108 3.28 -7.78 4.70
CA TRP A 108 2.41 -8.65 5.50
C TRP A 108 1.61 -7.88 6.56
N THR A 109 2.22 -6.90 7.25
CA THR A 109 1.58 -6.17 8.36
C THR A 109 0.75 -4.98 7.90
N LEU A 110 1.29 -4.18 6.97
CA LEU A 110 0.74 -2.90 6.52
C LEU A 110 0.11 -2.96 5.12
N GLY A 111 0.29 -4.08 4.38
CA GLY A 111 -0.18 -4.22 2.99
C GLY A 111 0.67 -3.47 1.97
N THR A 112 1.80 -2.88 2.36
CA THR A 112 2.72 -2.18 1.48
C THR A 112 4.17 -2.55 1.77
N CYS A 113 4.99 -2.69 0.74
CA CYS A 113 6.43 -2.96 0.88
C CYS A 113 7.26 -1.69 1.15
N ASN A 114 6.67 -0.52 1.03
CA ASN A 114 7.29 0.77 1.31
C ASN A 114 6.41 1.55 2.29
N VAL A 115 6.89 1.70 3.53
CA VAL A 115 6.13 2.36 4.60
C VAL A 115 6.01 3.86 4.38
N THR A 116 7.08 4.48 3.90
CA THR A 116 7.14 5.95 3.67
C THR A 116 6.37 6.35 2.42
N LYS A 117 6.42 5.51 1.35
CA LYS A 117 5.75 5.75 0.07
C LYS A 117 4.94 4.51 -0.33
N PRO A 118 3.75 4.30 0.26
CA PRO A 118 2.92 3.15 -0.06
C PRO A 118 2.61 3.00 -1.55
N SER A 119 2.43 4.12 -2.27
CA SER A 119 2.20 4.17 -3.71
C SER A 119 3.37 3.66 -4.56
N ALA A 120 4.60 3.66 -4.03
CA ALA A 120 5.78 3.17 -4.73
C ALA A 120 6.02 1.65 -4.59
N CYS A 121 5.14 0.94 -3.88
CA CYS A 121 5.25 -0.50 -3.70
C CYS A 121 4.74 -1.26 -4.93
N SER A 122 5.63 -1.84 -5.72
CA SER A 122 5.26 -2.66 -6.89
C SER A 122 4.72 -4.05 -6.54
N LEU A 123 4.82 -4.49 -5.28
CA LEU A 123 4.35 -5.79 -4.79
C LEU A 123 3.05 -5.67 -3.99
N GLY A 124 2.60 -4.44 -3.68
CA GLY A 124 1.33 -4.15 -3.02
C GLY A 124 0.28 -3.71 -4.01
N SER A 125 -0.98 -3.68 -3.57
CA SER A 125 -2.05 -3.09 -4.36
C SER A 125 -1.85 -1.57 -4.49
N GLU A 126 -2.41 -0.99 -5.55
CA GLU A 126 -2.37 0.46 -5.73
C GLU A 126 -3.08 1.17 -4.56
N VAL A 127 -2.40 2.17 -3.99
CA VAL A 127 -2.89 2.97 -2.87
C VAL A 127 -2.53 4.44 -3.05
N CYS A 128 -3.34 5.32 -2.50
CA CYS A 128 -2.98 6.72 -2.31
C CYS A 128 -2.39 6.87 -0.89
N SER A 129 -1.12 7.26 -0.80
CA SER A 129 -0.45 7.53 0.48
C SER A 129 -1.08 8.73 1.20
N LEU A 130 -1.07 8.74 2.53
CA LEU A 130 -1.65 9.84 3.33
C LEU A 130 -0.74 11.07 3.41
N GLY A 131 0.58 10.91 3.25
CA GLY A 131 1.55 12.00 3.40
C GLY A 131 1.97 12.66 2.08
N ASN A 132 2.73 13.76 2.23
CA ASN A 132 3.51 14.35 1.15
C ASN A 132 4.63 13.39 0.76
N GLU A 133 4.77 13.13 -0.53
CA GLU A 133 5.88 12.32 -1.06
C GLU A 133 7.10 13.24 -1.31
N ASP A 134 7.74 13.71 -0.23
CA ASP A 134 8.95 14.52 -0.33
C ASP A 134 10.13 13.66 -0.76
N ASP A 135 10.64 13.92 -1.97
CA ASP A 135 11.82 13.25 -2.52
C ASP A 135 13.16 13.83 -2.03
N ASP A 136 13.14 14.96 -1.31
CA ASP A 136 14.32 15.76 -0.99
C ASP A 136 15.03 15.37 0.33
N ALA A 137 14.64 14.26 0.96
CA ALA A 137 15.28 13.81 2.19
C ALA A 137 16.77 13.45 1.98
N ASN A 138 17.66 14.00 2.79
CA ASN A 138 19.08 13.68 2.74
C ASN A 138 19.39 12.24 3.20
N ILE A 139 20.57 11.71 2.90
CA ILE A 139 20.95 10.32 3.20
C ILE A 139 20.85 9.98 4.70
N LEU A 140 21.17 10.94 5.58
CA LEU A 140 21.09 10.74 7.03
C LEU A 140 19.64 10.60 7.50
N GLU A 141 18.76 11.40 6.95
CA GLU A 141 17.32 11.35 7.23
C GLU A 141 16.68 10.06 6.69
N GLN A 142 17.01 9.67 5.46
CA GLN A 142 16.57 8.39 4.89
C GLN A 142 17.05 7.20 5.75
N THR A 143 18.27 7.25 6.27
CA THR A 143 18.80 6.21 7.16
C THR A 143 18.04 6.20 8.50
N GLY A 144 17.76 7.37 9.06
CA GLY A 144 16.96 7.51 10.28
C GLY A 144 15.54 6.92 10.09
N ARG A 145 14.87 7.30 9.02
CA ARG A 145 13.54 6.76 8.64
C ARG A 145 13.55 5.24 8.48
N TRP A 146 14.60 4.68 7.89
CA TRP A 146 14.73 3.22 7.72
C TRP A 146 14.69 2.47 9.06
N PHE A 147 15.24 3.05 10.13
CA PHE A 147 15.18 2.45 11.48
C PHE A 147 13.80 2.67 12.15
N THR A 148 13.19 3.85 12.02
CA THR A 148 11.87 4.12 12.61
C THR A 148 10.79 3.25 11.99
N GLU A 149 10.83 3.00 10.68
CA GLU A 149 9.90 2.12 9.99
C GLU A 149 9.87 0.67 10.52
N TRP A 150 10.96 0.16 11.10
CA TRP A 150 10.94 -1.11 11.82
C TRP A 150 10.02 -1.07 13.04
N GLY A 151 10.02 0.07 13.75
CA GLY A 151 9.12 0.31 14.88
C GLY A 151 7.66 0.27 14.44
N ASP A 152 7.33 0.94 13.33
CA ASP A 152 5.99 0.99 12.77
C ASP A 152 5.51 -0.40 12.32
N ILE A 153 6.37 -1.17 11.65
CA ILE A 153 6.08 -2.55 11.23
C ILE A 153 5.76 -3.43 12.43
N PHE A 154 6.59 -3.39 13.49
CA PHE A 154 6.34 -4.18 14.70
C PHE A 154 5.10 -3.72 15.46
N ALA A 155 4.84 -2.42 15.51
CA ALA A 155 3.64 -1.85 16.12
C ALA A 155 2.36 -2.27 15.39
N ALA A 156 2.43 -2.55 14.09
CA ALA A 156 1.30 -2.99 13.27
C ALA A 156 0.99 -4.50 13.39
N ILE A 157 1.88 -5.32 13.96
CA ILE A 157 1.64 -6.77 14.10
C ILE A 157 0.35 -7.09 14.89
N PRO A 158 0.09 -6.48 16.07
CA PRO A 158 -1.16 -6.71 16.78
C PRO A 158 -2.40 -6.36 15.97
N ASP A 159 -2.37 -5.25 15.22
CA ASP A 159 -3.46 -4.82 14.35
C ASP A 159 -3.70 -5.82 13.21
N ARG A 160 -2.64 -6.43 12.68
CA ARG A 160 -2.75 -7.48 11.63
C ARG A 160 -3.41 -8.75 12.15
N LEU A 161 -3.19 -9.08 13.42
CA LEU A 161 -3.75 -10.26 14.08
C LEU A 161 -5.13 -10.00 14.71
N LYS A 162 -5.53 -8.73 14.83
CA LYS A 162 -6.83 -8.33 15.38
C LYS A 162 -7.95 -8.84 14.47
N ASN A 163 -9.04 -9.31 15.09
CA ASN A 163 -10.30 -9.53 14.39
C ASN A 163 -11.06 -8.19 14.34
N TRP A 164 -11.26 -7.66 13.13
CA TRP A 164 -11.87 -6.36 12.89
C TRP A 164 -13.37 -6.51 12.69
N ASP A 165 -14.18 -5.79 13.47
CA ASP A 165 -15.60 -5.63 13.21
C ASP A 165 -15.86 -4.29 12.52
N ALA A 166 -16.32 -4.33 11.27
CA ALA A 166 -16.59 -3.13 10.49
C ALA A 166 -17.55 -2.17 11.20
N LYS A 167 -18.54 -2.70 11.95
CA LYS A 167 -19.55 -1.90 12.66
C LYS A 167 -18.99 -1.03 13.77
N GLU A 168 -17.89 -1.42 14.40
CA GLU A 168 -17.26 -0.64 15.47
C GLU A 168 -16.79 0.76 15.01
N TYR A 169 -16.60 0.91 13.70
CA TYR A 169 -16.03 2.13 13.10
C TYR A 169 -17.06 2.93 12.31
N PHE A 170 -18.33 2.60 12.39
CA PHE A 170 -19.38 3.40 11.76
C PHE A 170 -19.40 4.80 12.39
N VAL A 171 -19.58 5.80 11.56
CA VAL A 171 -19.71 7.21 11.94
C VAL A 171 -21.08 7.69 11.50
N GLU A 172 -21.82 8.34 12.38
CA GLU A 172 -23.13 8.86 12.00
C GLU A 172 -23.01 10.18 11.20
N PRO A 173 -23.80 10.30 10.12
CA PRO A 173 -24.67 9.30 9.56
C PRO A 173 -23.88 8.22 8.81
N THR A 174 -24.17 6.95 9.07
CA THR A 174 -23.56 5.85 8.31
C THR A 174 -24.28 5.68 6.99
N VAL A 175 -23.54 5.82 5.90
CA VAL A 175 -24.03 5.57 4.55
C VAL A 175 -23.79 4.12 4.19
N ILE A 176 -24.85 3.30 4.25
CA ILE A 176 -24.80 1.89 3.83
C ILE A 176 -25.25 1.80 2.39
N VAL A 177 -24.35 1.33 1.55
CA VAL A 177 -24.58 1.15 0.12
C VAL A 177 -24.73 -0.33 -0.19
N ASN A 178 -25.70 -0.66 -1.02
CA ASN A 178 -25.86 -2.00 -1.58
C ASN A 178 -26.09 -1.91 -3.09
N ALA A 179 -25.98 -3.05 -3.77
CA ALA A 179 -26.07 -3.09 -5.22
C ALA A 179 -27.38 -2.52 -5.77
N ARG A 180 -28.51 -2.74 -5.09
CA ARG A 180 -29.83 -2.25 -5.53
C ARG A 180 -29.96 -0.73 -5.47
N VAL A 181 -29.27 -0.09 -4.52
CA VAL A 181 -29.23 1.39 -4.44
C VAL A 181 -28.40 1.98 -5.58
N LEU A 182 -27.36 1.27 -5.98
CA LEU A 182 -26.47 1.69 -7.08
C LEU A 182 -27.08 1.37 -8.46
N ASP A 183 -27.77 0.24 -8.57
CA ASP A 183 -28.41 -0.23 -9.79
C ASP A 183 -29.66 -1.05 -9.40
N GLU A 184 -30.85 -0.53 -9.73
CA GLU A 184 -32.14 -1.15 -9.41
C GLU A 184 -32.31 -2.56 -9.98
N SER A 185 -31.57 -2.91 -11.05
CA SER A 185 -31.58 -4.25 -11.65
C SER A 185 -30.84 -5.31 -10.83
N LYS A 186 -30.05 -4.88 -9.85
CA LYS A 186 -29.24 -5.74 -9.01
C LYS A 186 -29.99 -6.21 -7.77
N ALA A 187 -29.54 -7.34 -7.23
CA ALA A 187 -30.06 -7.85 -5.99
C ALA A 187 -29.47 -7.10 -4.78
N ALA A 188 -30.33 -6.76 -3.82
CA ALA A 188 -29.83 -6.32 -2.52
C ALA A 188 -29.17 -7.52 -1.78
N PRO A 189 -28.17 -7.27 -0.93
CA PRO A 189 -27.63 -8.31 -0.06
C PRO A 189 -28.73 -8.85 0.87
N LYS A 190 -28.57 -10.08 1.34
CA LYS A 190 -29.47 -10.66 2.34
C LYS A 190 -29.43 -9.87 3.64
N ASP A 191 -30.47 -9.92 4.44
CA ASP A 191 -30.54 -9.20 5.72
C ASP A 191 -29.45 -9.61 6.71
N ASP A 192 -28.95 -10.84 6.61
CA ASP A 192 -27.86 -11.41 7.40
C ASP A 192 -26.49 -11.28 6.73
N ALA A 193 -26.38 -10.54 5.62
CA ALA A 193 -25.13 -10.34 4.92
C ALA A 193 -24.10 -9.64 5.82
N PRO A 194 -22.83 -10.04 5.72
CA PRO A 194 -21.76 -9.45 6.52
C PRO A 194 -21.59 -7.97 6.19
N TYR A 195 -21.16 -7.20 7.21
CA TYR A 195 -20.85 -5.80 7.02
C TYR A 195 -19.41 -5.62 6.53
N ALA A 196 -19.24 -4.63 5.67
CA ALA A 196 -17.94 -4.12 5.26
C ALA A 196 -17.88 -2.60 5.49
N LEU A 197 -16.69 -2.10 5.79
CA LEU A 197 -16.42 -0.66 5.89
C LEU A 197 -15.36 -0.29 4.87
N ASP A 198 -15.67 0.65 3.98
CA ASP A 198 -14.78 1.10 2.94
C ASP A 198 -14.42 2.58 3.13
N LEU A 199 -13.12 2.85 3.36
CA LEU A 199 -12.59 4.20 3.49
C LEU A 199 -11.99 4.63 2.15
N LEU A 200 -12.58 5.68 1.59
CA LEU A 200 -12.29 6.17 0.24
C LEU A 200 -12.05 7.69 0.26
N ASP A 201 -11.19 8.17 -0.63
CA ASP A 201 -11.15 9.58 -1.00
C ASP A 201 -11.75 9.75 -2.40
N PRO A 202 -12.72 10.63 -2.59
CA PRO A 202 -13.39 10.79 -3.88
C PRO A 202 -12.45 11.32 -5.00
N GLY A 203 -11.28 11.86 -4.66
CA GLY A 203 -10.26 12.29 -5.62
C GLY A 203 -9.21 11.23 -5.96
N CYS A 204 -9.11 10.14 -5.18
CA CYS A 204 -8.08 9.11 -5.36
C CYS A 204 -8.47 8.11 -6.46
N SER A 205 -7.61 7.94 -7.47
CA SER A 205 -7.83 6.99 -8.58
C SER A 205 -7.87 5.53 -8.13
N ALA A 206 -7.05 5.16 -7.14
CA ALA A 206 -7.07 3.82 -6.57
C ALA A 206 -8.42 3.53 -5.86
N CYS A 207 -9.02 4.52 -5.20
CA CYS A 207 -10.35 4.41 -4.62
C CYS A 207 -11.42 4.16 -5.68
N MET A 208 -11.36 4.89 -6.78
CA MET A 208 -12.26 4.68 -7.92
C MET A 208 -12.11 3.27 -8.49
N MET A 209 -10.89 2.79 -8.68
CA MET A 209 -10.65 1.44 -9.17
C MET A 209 -11.13 0.37 -8.20
N SER A 210 -10.88 0.54 -6.90
CA SER A 210 -11.37 -0.37 -5.86
C SER A 210 -12.90 -0.47 -5.87
N PHE A 211 -13.59 0.66 -5.92
CA PHE A 211 -15.05 0.70 -5.98
C PHE A 211 -15.60 -0.01 -7.23
N ARG A 212 -14.96 0.19 -8.39
CA ARG A 212 -15.35 -0.51 -9.63
C ARG A 212 -15.14 -2.01 -9.55
N ASN A 213 -14.01 -2.46 -9.01
CA ASN A 213 -13.73 -3.87 -8.80
C ASN A 213 -14.77 -4.52 -7.86
N GLN A 214 -15.19 -3.79 -6.82
CA GLN A 214 -16.26 -4.23 -5.92
C GLN A 214 -17.61 -4.36 -6.64
N LEU A 215 -17.95 -3.41 -7.52
CA LEU A 215 -19.17 -3.49 -8.35
C LEU A 215 -19.13 -4.67 -9.32
N GLU A 216 -18.01 -4.86 -10.01
CA GLU A 216 -17.85 -5.92 -10.99
C GLU A 216 -17.84 -7.33 -10.37
N SER A 217 -17.31 -7.44 -9.14
CA SER A 217 -17.24 -8.72 -8.41
C SER A 217 -18.54 -9.12 -7.70
N GLY A 218 -19.54 -8.26 -7.66
CA GLY A 218 -20.76 -8.50 -6.88
C GLY A 218 -20.59 -8.31 -5.36
N PHE A 219 -19.57 -7.55 -4.94
CA PHE A 219 -19.29 -7.31 -3.52
C PHE A 219 -20.47 -6.59 -2.83
N PHE A 220 -21.07 -5.60 -3.48
CA PHE A 220 -22.25 -4.88 -2.97
C PHE A 220 -23.53 -5.72 -2.96
N GLU A 221 -23.57 -6.87 -3.64
CA GLU A 221 -24.66 -7.83 -3.61
C GLU A 221 -24.52 -8.81 -2.43
N SER A 222 -23.29 -9.02 -1.96
CA SER A 222 -22.95 -9.98 -0.92
C SER A 222 -22.68 -9.37 0.46
N HIS A 223 -22.43 -8.05 0.52
CA HIS A 223 -22.10 -7.32 1.74
C HIS A 223 -22.96 -6.07 1.90
N GLN A 224 -23.22 -5.70 3.15
CA GLN A 224 -23.73 -4.37 3.50
C GLN A 224 -22.51 -3.45 3.68
N VAL A 225 -22.22 -2.62 2.69
CA VAL A 225 -20.99 -1.81 2.63
C VAL A 225 -21.26 -0.42 3.20
N ALA A 226 -20.63 -0.08 4.31
CA ALA A 226 -20.60 1.29 4.81
C ALA A 226 -19.45 2.06 4.16
N ILE A 227 -19.74 3.19 3.52
CA ILE A 227 -18.74 4.03 2.90
C ILE A 227 -18.42 5.22 3.82
N LEU A 228 -17.14 5.40 4.12
CA LEU A 228 -16.62 6.61 4.75
C LEU A 228 -15.73 7.36 3.77
N LEU A 229 -16.14 8.57 3.39
CA LEU A 229 -15.33 9.46 2.57
C LEU A 229 -14.37 10.25 3.46
N TYR A 230 -13.09 9.95 3.30
CA TYR A 230 -11.99 10.59 4.00
C TYR A 230 -11.11 11.37 3.00
N PRO A 231 -11.35 12.70 2.82
CA PRO A 231 -10.48 13.52 1.98
C PRO A 231 -9.12 13.68 2.65
N ILE A 232 -8.05 13.23 1.97
CA ILE A 232 -6.69 13.27 2.52
C ILE A 232 -6.26 14.72 2.70
N GLN A 233 -6.00 15.11 3.95
CA GLN A 233 -5.48 16.42 4.31
C GLN A 233 -3.95 16.39 4.38
N LEU A 234 -3.30 17.39 3.79
CA LEU A 234 -1.87 17.60 3.83
C LEU A 234 -1.45 18.40 5.09
N ASP A 235 -0.17 18.38 5.42
CA ASP A 235 0.38 19.07 6.59
C ASP A 235 0.22 20.60 6.53
N ASP A 236 0.13 21.17 5.33
CA ASP A 236 -0.12 22.60 5.10
C ASP A 236 -1.60 23.00 5.27
N GLY A 237 -2.48 22.05 5.57
CA GLY A 237 -3.92 22.22 5.72
C GLY A 237 -4.70 22.15 4.41
N GLY A 238 -4.03 21.96 3.26
CA GLY A 238 -4.65 21.69 1.98
C GLY A 238 -5.14 20.24 1.86
N TYR A 239 -5.77 19.92 0.73
CA TYR A 239 -6.20 18.55 0.43
C TYR A 239 -5.36 18.00 -0.73
N LYS A 240 -5.00 16.71 -0.64
CA LYS A 240 -4.16 16.03 -1.64
C LYS A 240 -4.79 16.03 -3.04
N PHE A 241 -6.10 15.90 -3.10
CA PHE A 241 -6.85 15.89 -4.37
C PHE A 241 -7.80 17.09 -4.46
N ALA A 242 -7.79 17.75 -5.61
CA ALA A 242 -8.66 18.89 -5.86
C ALA A 242 -10.14 18.49 -5.69
N ASN A 243 -10.91 19.36 -5.03
CA ASN A 243 -12.35 19.21 -4.79
C ASN A 243 -12.77 17.98 -3.96
N SER A 244 -11.83 17.17 -3.46
CA SER A 244 -12.11 15.97 -2.67
C SER A 244 -12.89 16.30 -1.38
N ASP A 245 -12.51 17.38 -0.68
CA ASP A 245 -13.20 17.89 0.49
C ASP A 245 -14.64 18.36 0.15
N LEU A 246 -14.80 19.10 -0.94
CA LEU A 246 -16.11 19.56 -1.40
C LEU A 246 -17.05 18.39 -1.70
N ILE A 247 -16.56 17.37 -2.40
CA ILE A 247 -17.32 16.17 -2.73
C ILE A 247 -17.73 15.43 -1.46
N SER A 248 -16.81 15.27 -0.50
CA SER A 248 -17.10 14.62 0.78
C SER A 248 -18.14 15.37 1.59
N ARG A 249 -18.10 16.70 1.58
CA ARG A 249 -19.15 17.53 2.24
C ARG A 249 -20.52 17.36 1.59
N TYR A 250 -20.59 17.32 0.28
CA TYR A 250 -21.85 17.05 -0.42
C TYR A 250 -22.38 15.65 -0.11
N PHE A 251 -21.51 14.66 -0.07
CA PHE A 251 -21.85 13.28 0.28
C PHE A 251 -22.50 13.21 1.67
N TYR A 252 -21.88 13.80 2.69
CA TYR A 252 -22.45 13.79 4.05
C TYR A 252 -23.65 14.70 4.19
N ALA A 253 -23.73 15.80 3.46
CA ALA A 253 -24.93 16.64 3.44
C ALA A 253 -26.14 15.91 2.85
N THR A 254 -25.93 15.09 1.81
CA THR A 254 -26.99 14.27 1.23
C THR A 254 -27.39 13.09 2.13
N ALA A 255 -26.44 12.50 2.87
CA ALA A 255 -26.73 11.48 3.87
C ALA A 255 -27.58 12.02 5.05
N LEU A 256 -27.26 13.23 5.49
CA LEU A 256 -28.04 13.91 6.53
C LEU A 256 -29.48 14.25 6.07
N LEU A 257 -29.69 14.50 4.77
CA LEU A 257 -31.01 14.75 4.22
C LEU A 257 -31.93 13.51 4.37
N ASP A 258 -31.34 12.31 4.24
CA ASP A 258 -32.07 11.04 4.36
C ASP A 258 -32.15 10.54 5.82
N GLN A 259 -31.49 11.22 6.76
CA GLN A 259 -31.47 10.82 8.17
C GLN A 259 -32.84 10.99 8.80
N GLY A 260 -33.35 9.90 9.36
CA GLY A 260 -34.70 9.88 9.98
C GLY A 260 -35.84 9.60 9.01
N GLU A 261 -35.59 9.52 7.72
CA GLU A 261 -36.59 9.10 6.73
C GLU A 261 -36.76 7.59 6.76
N THR A 262 -37.97 7.15 6.42
CA THR A 262 -38.23 5.71 6.23
C THR A 262 -37.51 5.22 4.98
N PRO A 263 -37.15 3.92 4.92
CA PRO A 263 -36.40 3.38 3.75
C PRO A 263 -37.03 3.67 2.39
N GLU A 264 -38.37 3.77 2.36
CA GLU A 264 -39.16 4.03 1.14
C GLU A 264 -39.07 5.52 0.72
N ASN A 265 -38.75 6.43 1.65
CA ASN A 265 -38.66 7.86 1.43
C ASN A 265 -37.23 8.34 1.24
N GLN A 266 -36.25 7.49 1.51
CA GLN A 266 -34.83 7.82 1.31
C GLN A 266 -34.54 8.04 -0.18
N LYS A 267 -33.84 9.14 -0.48
CA LYS A 267 -33.52 9.55 -1.85
C LYS A 267 -32.22 8.94 -2.35
N HIS A 268 -31.35 8.49 -1.41
CA HIS A 268 -30.05 7.87 -1.67
C HIS A 268 -29.15 8.71 -2.58
N PHE A 269 -29.21 10.04 -2.44
CA PHE A 269 -28.38 10.95 -3.25
C PHE A 269 -26.90 10.76 -2.97
N ASP A 270 -26.50 10.43 -1.75
CA ASP A 270 -25.16 10.07 -1.33
C ASP A 270 -24.60 8.91 -2.16
N SER A 271 -25.32 7.81 -2.19
CA SER A 271 -24.93 6.59 -2.92
C SER A 271 -24.91 6.80 -4.43
N LYS A 272 -25.91 7.52 -4.97
CA LYS A 272 -25.95 7.90 -6.38
C LYS A 272 -24.80 8.82 -6.76
N LEU A 273 -24.44 9.75 -5.85
CA LEU A 273 -23.35 10.69 -6.08
C LEU A 273 -21.99 9.98 -6.17
N ILE A 274 -21.68 9.12 -5.19
CA ILE A 274 -20.41 8.38 -5.21
C ILE A 274 -20.34 7.40 -6.38
N HIS A 275 -21.47 6.77 -6.73
CA HIS A 275 -21.55 5.92 -7.92
C HIS A 275 -21.24 6.71 -9.19
N LYS A 276 -21.87 7.89 -9.41
CA LYS A 276 -21.64 8.76 -10.56
C LYS A 276 -20.18 9.20 -10.64
N ILE A 277 -19.56 9.55 -9.51
CA ILE A 277 -18.17 10.01 -9.46
C ILE A 277 -17.22 8.89 -9.84
N PHE A 278 -17.39 7.70 -9.30
CA PHE A 278 -16.45 6.62 -9.52
C PHE A 278 -16.68 5.80 -10.80
N THR A 279 -17.91 5.77 -11.33
CA THR A 279 -18.22 4.97 -12.53
C THR A 279 -18.55 5.80 -13.76
N GLY A 280 -19.01 7.04 -13.55
CA GLY A 280 -19.52 7.91 -14.61
C GLY A 280 -18.43 8.43 -15.56
N LYS A 281 -18.93 8.88 -16.71
CA LYS A 281 -18.15 9.61 -17.71
C LYS A 281 -18.94 10.83 -18.16
N THR A 282 -18.22 11.86 -18.54
CA THR A 282 -18.78 13.04 -19.23
C THR A 282 -19.19 12.69 -20.66
N GLU A 283 -19.91 13.57 -21.36
CA GLU A 283 -20.23 13.42 -22.78
C GLU A 283 -18.98 13.29 -23.66
N SER A 284 -17.87 13.91 -23.26
CA SER A 284 -16.56 13.77 -23.93
C SER A 284 -15.84 12.46 -23.64
N GLY A 285 -16.39 11.57 -22.79
CA GLY A 285 -15.80 10.30 -22.41
C GLY A 285 -14.77 10.39 -21.27
N GLN A 286 -14.50 11.59 -20.72
CA GLN A 286 -13.63 11.75 -19.55
C GLN A 286 -14.27 11.14 -18.31
N LEU A 287 -13.48 10.54 -17.43
CA LEU A 287 -13.96 10.03 -16.13
C LEU A 287 -14.50 11.17 -15.27
N THR A 288 -15.66 11.01 -14.67
CA THR A 288 -16.31 12.04 -13.85
C THR A 288 -15.42 12.52 -12.70
N GLN A 289 -14.70 11.59 -12.04
CA GLN A 289 -13.72 11.93 -11.00
C GLN A 289 -12.64 12.89 -11.52
N SER A 290 -12.01 12.55 -12.64
CA SER A 290 -10.96 13.39 -13.24
C SER A 290 -11.50 14.71 -13.76
N TYR A 291 -12.73 14.73 -14.26
CA TYR A 291 -13.42 15.95 -14.67
C TYR A 291 -13.63 16.88 -13.48
N LEU A 292 -14.22 16.40 -12.39
CA LEU A 292 -14.41 17.21 -11.18
C LEU A 292 -13.10 17.74 -10.61
N ALA A 293 -12.02 16.95 -10.65
CA ALA A 293 -10.69 17.40 -10.20
C ALA A 293 -10.08 18.49 -11.07
N SER A 294 -10.50 18.61 -12.34
CA SER A 294 -10.02 19.65 -13.27
C SER A 294 -10.76 20.99 -13.15
N LEU A 295 -11.90 21.02 -12.46
CA LEU A 295 -12.73 22.20 -12.28
C LEU A 295 -12.22 23.08 -11.14
N SER A 296 -12.49 24.38 -11.23
CA SER A 296 -12.41 25.26 -10.07
C SER A 296 -13.44 24.85 -9.01
N TYR A 297 -13.25 25.30 -7.78
CA TYR A 297 -14.15 24.97 -6.66
C TYR A 297 -15.61 25.32 -6.95
N ASP A 298 -15.86 26.51 -7.52
CA ASP A 298 -17.24 26.97 -7.82
C ASP A 298 -17.86 26.20 -8.99
N GLU A 299 -17.07 25.84 -10.01
CA GLU A 299 -17.52 25.01 -11.11
C GLU A 299 -17.84 23.59 -10.64
N ALA A 300 -16.98 22.98 -9.83
CA ALA A 300 -17.22 21.67 -9.24
C ALA A 300 -18.49 21.66 -8.38
N LYS A 301 -18.70 22.73 -7.61
CA LYS A 301 -19.90 22.91 -6.81
C LYS A 301 -21.17 23.02 -7.66
N ALA A 302 -21.10 23.73 -8.77
CA ALA A 302 -22.22 23.83 -9.72
C ALA A 302 -22.52 22.47 -10.36
N GLU A 303 -21.49 21.72 -10.71
CA GLU A 303 -21.62 20.41 -11.32
C GLU A 303 -22.20 19.36 -10.36
N LEU A 304 -21.78 19.35 -9.09
CA LEU A 304 -22.39 18.50 -8.06
C LEU A 304 -23.89 18.76 -7.92
N LYS A 305 -24.31 20.02 -7.99
CA LYS A 305 -25.75 20.38 -8.00
C LYS A 305 -26.47 19.89 -9.26
N ASN A 306 -25.80 19.90 -10.42
CA ASN A 306 -26.34 19.35 -11.66
C ASN A 306 -26.58 17.83 -11.52
N PHE A 307 -25.60 17.11 -10.99
CA PHE A 307 -25.78 15.65 -10.72
C PHE A 307 -26.95 15.40 -9.78
N LEU A 308 -27.11 16.18 -8.72
CA LEU A 308 -28.24 16.02 -7.81
C LEU A 308 -29.58 16.28 -8.51
N LYS A 309 -29.66 17.25 -9.42
CA LYS A 309 -30.86 17.48 -10.25
C LYS A 309 -31.14 16.31 -11.18
N GLU A 310 -30.10 15.74 -11.81
CA GLU A 310 -30.24 14.52 -12.62
C GLU A 310 -30.81 13.35 -11.81
N PHE A 311 -30.48 13.27 -10.51
CA PHE A 311 -31.01 12.26 -9.59
C PHE A 311 -32.43 12.57 -9.07
N GLY A 312 -33.01 13.70 -9.48
CA GLY A 312 -34.36 14.11 -9.12
C GLY A 312 -34.45 15.00 -7.87
N ALA A 313 -33.35 15.62 -7.45
CA ALA A 313 -33.39 16.55 -6.32
C ALA A 313 -34.24 17.80 -6.67
N THR A 314 -35.15 18.14 -5.77
CA THR A 314 -35.98 19.35 -5.87
C THR A 314 -35.17 20.60 -5.54
N ASN A 315 -35.71 21.78 -5.83
CA ASN A 315 -35.06 23.04 -5.46
C ASN A 315 -34.94 23.19 -3.93
N GLU A 316 -35.85 22.60 -3.16
CA GLU A 316 -35.80 22.57 -1.70
C GLU A 316 -34.68 21.68 -1.21
N ASP A 317 -34.53 20.49 -1.79
CA ASP A 317 -33.41 19.59 -1.50
C ASP A 317 -32.06 20.27 -1.77
N LEU A 318 -31.92 20.91 -2.93
CA LEU A 318 -30.69 21.59 -3.29
C LEU A 318 -30.34 22.76 -2.37
N LYS A 319 -31.37 23.46 -1.87
CA LYS A 319 -31.20 24.53 -0.89
C LYS A 319 -30.75 23.98 0.44
N GLU A 320 -31.38 22.90 0.89
CA GLU A 320 -31.05 22.25 2.16
C GLU A 320 -29.67 21.59 2.11
N ILE A 321 -29.33 20.83 1.07
CA ILE A 321 -27.98 20.28 0.85
C ILE A 321 -26.94 21.38 0.85
N SER A 322 -27.22 22.53 0.18
CA SER A 322 -26.29 23.68 0.14
C SER A 322 -26.12 24.36 1.51
N ARG A 323 -27.07 24.22 2.42
CA ARG A 323 -26.97 24.67 3.80
C ARG A 323 -26.15 23.69 4.63
N LEU A 324 -26.48 22.40 4.52
CA LEU A 324 -25.85 21.32 5.25
C LEU A 324 -24.36 21.17 4.91
N GLU A 325 -23.95 21.30 3.65
CA GLU A 325 -22.57 21.16 3.23
C GLU A 325 -21.61 22.17 3.92
N LYS A 326 -22.15 23.28 4.43
CA LYS A 326 -21.41 24.30 5.18
C LYS A 326 -21.63 24.22 6.68
N SER A 327 -22.52 23.36 7.14
CA SER A 327 -22.90 23.27 8.54
C SER A 327 -21.78 22.74 9.42
N ASP A 328 -21.84 23.04 10.70
CA ASP A 328 -20.93 22.49 11.70
C ASP A 328 -21.15 20.99 11.88
N GLU A 329 -22.35 20.51 11.61
CA GLU A 329 -22.72 19.09 11.63
C GLU A 329 -21.90 18.27 10.61
N VAL A 330 -21.81 18.71 9.34
CA VAL A 330 -20.96 18.05 8.34
C VAL A 330 -19.49 18.14 8.71
N LYS A 331 -19.01 19.27 9.26
CA LYS A 331 -17.64 19.39 9.73
C LYS A 331 -17.34 18.41 10.88
N GLU A 332 -18.28 18.22 11.80
CA GLU A 332 -18.15 17.27 12.90
C GLU A 332 -18.10 15.82 12.40
N ILE A 333 -18.89 15.47 11.39
CA ILE A 333 -18.87 14.15 10.74
C ILE A 333 -17.48 13.93 10.11
N LEU A 334 -16.98 14.89 9.33
CA LEU A 334 -15.64 14.78 8.73
C LEU A 334 -14.52 14.64 9.79
N ALA A 335 -14.65 15.35 10.91
CA ALA A 335 -13.71 15.21 12.03
C ALA A 335 -13.79 13.80 12.66
N LYS A 336 -14.99 13.25 12.84
CA LYS A 336 -15.20 11.88 13.34
C LYS A 336 -14.64 10.83 12.37
N VAL A 337 -14.83 11.03 11.06
CA VAL A 337 -14.27 10.15 10.02
C VAL A 337 -12.74 10.20 10.06
N LYS A 338 -12.17 11.40 10.18
CA LYS A 338 -10.72 11.57 10.34
C LYS A 338 -10.22 10.85 11.59
N ASP A 339 -10.85 11.02 12.74
CA ASP A 339 -10.48 10.32 13.98
C ASP A 339 -10.60 8.80 13.84
N ALA A 340 -11.68 8.31 13.20
CA ALA A 340 -11.85 6.89 12.93
C ALA A 340 -10.71 6.36 12.03
N ALA A 341 -10.38 7.07 10.95
CA ALA A 341 -9.35 6.68 10.01
C ALA A 341 -7.95 6.69 10.63
N GLU A 342 -7.54 7.81 11.22
CA GLU A 342 -6.17 8.03 11.68
C GLU A 342 -5.87 7.42 13.05
N ASN A 343 -6.81 7.51 14.02
CA ASN A 343 -6.55 7.12 15.40
C ASN A 343 -7.09 5.74 15.76
N LYS A 344 -8.28 5.35 15.25
CA LYS A 344 -8.91 4.08 15.61
C LYS A 344 -8.50 2.96 14.67
N ILE A 345 -8.61 3.18 13.35
CA ILE A 345 -8.28 2.21 12.31
C ILE A 345 -6.78 2.26 11.99
N LYS A 346 -6.15 3.44 12.17
CA LYS A 346 -4.74 3.69 11.87
C LYS A 346 -4.41 3.30 10.43
N ILE A 347 -5.12 3.92 9.51
CA ILE A 347 -4.86 3.70 8.08
C ILE A 347 -3.50 4.30 7.69
N THR A 348 -2.81 3.65 6.77
CA THR A 348 -1.56 4.13 6.19
C THR A 348 -1.72 4.63 4.76
N GLY A 349 -2.89 4.40 4.18
CA GLY A 349 -3.27 4.80 2.84
C GLY A 349 -4.72 4.45 2.55
N ILE A 350 -5.21 4.81 1.41
CA ILE A 350 -6.54 4.52 0.89
C ILE A 350 -6.46 3.99 -0.55
N PRO A 351 -7.41 3.16 -0.97
CA PRO A 351 -8.56 2.66 -0.23
C PRO A 351 -8.16 1.74 0.92
N THR A 352 -8.94 1.74 2.00
CA THR A 352 -8.81 0.77 3.09
C THR A 352 -10.17 0.13 3.33
N LEU A 353 -10.23 -1.19 3.20
CA LEU A 353 -11.45 -1.98 3.32
C LEU A 353 -11.37 -2.92 4.52
N ILE A 354 -12.38 -2.88 5.40
CA ILE A 354 -12.54 -3.79 6.52
C ILE A 354 -13.70 -4.74 6.22
N TYR A 355 -13.40 -6.01 6.01
CA TYR A 355 -14.42 -7.06 5.81
C TYR A 355 -13.87 -8.42 6.23
N ASN A 356 -14.76 -9.37 6.52
CA ASN A 356 -14.42 -10.73 6.95
C ASN A 356 -13.38 -10.75 8.10
N GLY A 357 -13.51 -9.82 9.05
CA GLY A 357 -12.65 -9.71 10.22
C GLY A 357 -11.22 -9.23 9.93
N LYS A 358 -10.94 -8.69 8.73
CA LYS A 358 -9.60 -8.23 8.32
C LYS A 358 -9.64 -6.81 7.78
N LYS A 359 -8.53 -6.10 7.97
CA LYS A 359 -8.24 -4.81 7.36
C LYS A 359 -7.35 -5.02 6.13
N HIS A 360 -7.80 -4.54 4.99
CA HIS A 360 -7.11 -4.61 3.70
C HIS A 360 -6.76 -3.21 3.22
N LEU A 361 -5.52 -2.98 2.86
CA LEU A 361 -5.06 -1.74 2.25
C LEU A 361 -4.91 -1.94 0.74
N GLY A 362 -5.39 -0.97 -0.02
CA GLY A 362 -5.24 -0.94 -1.48
C GLY A 362 -6.45 -1.50 -2.22
N LEU A 363 -6.29 -1.73 -3.51
CA LEU A 363 -7.36 -2.18 -4.38
C LEU A 363 -8.03 -3.45 -3.86
N TYR A 364 -9.36 -3.47 -3.94
CA TYR A 364 -10.09 -4.71 -3.79
C TYR A 364 -9.78 -5.62 -5.00
N GLU A 365 -9.24 -6.78 -4.72
CA GLU A 365 -8.96 -7.84 -5.70
C GLU A 365 -9.84 -9.05 -5.37
N ASN A 366 -10.52 -9.58 -6.40
CA ASN A 366 -11.44 -10.71 -6.25
C ASN A 366 -10.68 -12.04 -6.13
#